data_24a975b1e2f96e4d95f8066dd758cd29
#
_entry.id   24a975b1e2f96e4d95f8066dd758cd29
#
_cell.length_a   1.000
_cell.length_b   1.000
_cell.length_c   1.000
_cell.angle_alpha   90.00
_cell.angle_beta   90.00
_cell.angle_gamma   90.00
#
_symmetry.space_group_name_H-M   'P 1'
#
loop_
_entity.id
_entity.type
_entity.pdbx_description
1 polymer ?
#
loop_
_entity_poly.entity_id
_entity_poly.type
_entity_poly.pdbx_seq_one_letter_code
_entity_poly.pdbx_strand_id
1 'polypeptide(L)'
;QLAVLTKRNSMSTFDFSTLSPDLMLDALFHYGFDVSSGLLQLNSFENRVCQFRDDDRKSWVVKFYRPERWSLEQLNEEHQFVRELADIEVPVAEAVERDGQQVLSYGGFYLSVFPSRGGRTLEPDNDNQMLQLGRFLGMVHQVGAARPFVHRPTINHQTFLLDSQQSLLQSGLIPPSLEKDYQAMMQQLCDKVGPLYKPEKIRRVHGDCHIGNLLWHDDRPLLLDFDDSRNG
;
A
#
# COMPACT_ATOMS: atom_id res chain seq x y z
N GLN A 1 -41.53 -18.50 15.34
CA GLN A 1 -40.47 -19.39 14.84
C GLN A 1 -40.13 -18.98 13.41
N LEU A 2 -38.91 -18.74 13.09
CA LEU A 2 -38.31 -18.29 11.82
C LEU A 2 -38.33 -16.76 11.57
N ALA A 3 -37.54 -16.00 12.29
CA ALA A 3 -37.12 -14.67 11.86
C ALA A 3 -35.83 -14.24 12.60
N VAL A 4 -34.80 -15.12 12.67
CA VAL A 4 -33.48 -14.82 13.24
C VAL A 4 -32.38 -15.40 12.36
N LEU A 5 -32.47 -15.11 11.09
CA LEU A 5 -31.35 -15.40 10.17
C LEU A 5 -31.45 -14.38 9.04
N THR A 6 -30.80 -13.26 9.21
CA THR A 6 -30.16 -12.47 8.12
C THR A 6 -29.78 -11.08 8.62
N LYS A 7 -28.84 -11.01 9.58
CA LYS A 7 -27.85 -9.95 9.56
C LYS A 7 -26.52 -10.63 9.22
N ARG A 8 -26.35 -11.03 7.97
CA ARG A 8 -25.03 -11.08 7.39
C ARG A 8 -24.52 -9.65 7.50
N ASN A 9 -23.59 -9.41 8.45
CA ASN A 9 -22.70 -8.28 8.36
C ASN A 9 -22.20 -8.28 6.92
N SER A 10 -22.50 -7.23 6.19
CA SER A 10 -21.84 -6.95 4.94
C SER A 10 -20.36 -6.77 5.29
N MET A 11 -19.58 -7.86 5.21
CA MET A 11 -18.17 -7.70 4.87
C MET A 11 -18.20 -6.79 3.65
N SER A 12 -17.61 -5.61 3.74
CA SER A 12 -17.47 -4.72 2.60
C SER A 12 -16.94 -5.59 1.47
N THR A 13 -17.75 -5.79 0.46
CA THR A 13 -17.33 -6.49 -0.73
C THR A 13 -16.30 -5.59 -1.36
N PHE A 14 -15.02 -5.92 -1.18
CA PHE A 14 -13.90 -5.25 -1.84
C PHE A 14 -14.04 -5.52 -3.33
N ASP A 15 -14.87 -4.72 -3.95
CA ASP A 15 -15.44 -5.14 -5.20
C ASP A 15 -14.93 -4.26 -6.31
N PHE A 16 -14.00 -4.85 -7.10
CA PHE A 16 -13.66 -4.36 -8.42
C PHE A 16 -14.67 -4.83 -9.49
N SER A 17 -15.85 -5.34 -9.11
CA SER A 17 -16.82 -5.90 -10.07
C SER A 17 -17.30 -4.86 -11.07
N THR A 18 -17.35 -3.60 -10.66
CA THR A 18 -17.71 -2.48 -11.54
C THR A 18 -16.53 -1.88 -12.31
N LEU A 19 -15.29 -2.28 -11.99
CA LEU A 19 -14.08 -1.84 -12.70
C LEU A 19 -13.87 -2.73 -13.93
N SER A 20 -14.65 -2.49 -14.99
CA SER A 20 -14.49 -3.20 -16.26
C SER A 20 -13.22 -2.76 -17.00
N PRO A 21 -12.69 -3.58 -17.92
CA PRO A 21 -11.60 -3.16 -18.80
C PRO A 21 -11.90 -1.87 -19.57
N ASP A 22 -13.14 -1.69 -20.03
CA ASP A 22 -13.55 -0.47 -20.74
C ASP A 22 -13.47 0.75 -19.82
N LEU A 23 -13.95 0.65 -18.58
CA LEU A 23 -13.84 1.74 -17.61
C LEU A 23 -12.39 2.09 -17.29
N MET A 24 -11.48 1.10 -17.23
CA MET A 24 -10.05 1.35 -17.05
C MET A 24 -9.45 2.10 -18.24
N LEU A 25 -9.82 1.71 -19.47
CA LEU A 25 -9.36 2.38 -20.69
C LEU A 25 -9.90 3.82 -20.77
N ASP A 26 -11.19 4.01 -20.48
CA ASP A 26 -11.82 5.33 -20.44
C ASP A 26 -11.14 6.25 -19.42
N ALA A 27 -10.80 5.72 -18.23
CA ALA A 27 -10.06 6.46 -17.21
C ALA A 27 -8.68 6.91 -17.71
N LEU A 28 -7.93 6.01 -18.35
CA LEU A 28 -6.61 6.31 -18.89
C LEU A 28 -6.71 7.34 -20.02
N PHE A 29 -7.64 7.17 -20.94
CA PHE A 29 -7.88 8.11 -22.02
C PHE A 29 -8.28 9.49 -21.51
N HIS A 30 -9.15 9.55 -20.49
CA HIS A 30 -9.56 10.81 -19.86
C HIS A 30 -8.37 11.63 -19.34
N TYR A 31 -7.33 10.95 -18.84
CA TYR A 31 -6.10 11.58 -18.33
C TYR A 31 -4.97 11.65 -19.36
N GLY A 32 -5.28 11.49 -20.64
CA GLY A 32 -4.33 11.66 -21.74
C GLY A 32 -3.32 10.52 -21.91
N PHE A 33 -3.73 9.31 -21.60
CA PHE A 33 -2.97 8.09 -21.90
C PHE A 33 -3.66 7.31 -23.01
N ASP A 34 -3.14 7.41 -24.22
CA ASP A 34 -3.64 6.64 -25.38
C ASP A 34 -3.04 5.22 -25.32
N VAL A 35 -3.87 4.24 -24.94
CA VAL A 35 -3.43 2.86 -24.72
C VAL A 35 -3.38 2.10 -26.04
N SER A 36 -2.18 1.74 -26.51
CA SER A 36 -1.96 1.03 -27.77
C SER A 36 -1.80 -0.50 -27.64
N SER A 37 -1.50 -0.99 -26.43
CA SER A 37 -1.16 -2.43 -26.23
C SER A 37 -2.24 -3.26 -25.55
N GLY A 38 -3.35 -2.68 -25.13
CA GLY A 38 -4.25 -3.27 -24.15
C GLY A 38 -3.65 -3.25 -22.74
N LEU A 39 -4.41 -3.78 -21.77
CA LEU A 39 -4.04 -3.81 -20.36
C LEU A 39 -3.57 -5.22 -19.96
N LEU A 40 -2.31 -5.34 -19.54
CA LEU A 40 -1.75 -6.57 -18.97
C LEU A 40 -1.88 -6.50 -17.45
N GLN A 41 -2.74 -7.33 -16.87
CA GLN A 41 -2.88 -7.40 -15.42
C GLN A 41 -1.61 -7.94 -14.77
N LEU A 42 -1.10 -7.24 -13.75
CA LEU A 42 0.02 -7.66 -12.91
C LEU A 42 -0.49 -8.31 -11.63
N ASN A 43 0.37 -9.10 -10.99
CA ASN A 43 0.06 -9.67 -9.69
C ASN A 43 -0.02 -8.56 -8.64
N SER A 44 -1.17 -8.45 -8.00
CA SER A 44 -1.41 -7.56 -6.88
C SER A 44 -2.48 -8.18 -5.98
N PHE A 45 -2.28 -8.15 -4.67
CA PHE A 45 -3.22 -8.75 -3.73
C PHE A 45 -4.42 -7.83 -3.47
N GLU A 46 -4.19 -6.55 -3.31
CA GLU A 46 -5.21 -5.62 -2.84
C GLU A 46 -5.76 -4.69 -3.93
N ASN A 47 -4.88 -4.20 -4.76
CA ASN A 47 -5.24 -3.25 -5.81
C ASN A 47 -5.40 -3.94 -7.16
N ARG A 48 -6.01 -3.25 -8.12
CA ARG A 48 -5.97 -3.68 -9.50
C ARG A 48 -4.82 -2.96 -10.20
N VAL A 49 -3.78 -3.70 -10.56
CA VAL A 49 -2.57 -3.16 -11.18
C VAL A 49 -2.44 -3.71 -12.58
N CYS A 50 -2.28 -2.82 -13.55
CA CYS A 50 -2.12 -3.19 -14.96
C CYS A 50 -0.94 -2.46 -15.59
N GLN A 51 -0.23 -3.16 -16.46
CA GLN A 51 0.78 -2.58 -17.33
C GLN A 51 0.19 -2.32 -18.72
N PHE A 52 0.60 -1.20 -19.34
CA PHE A 52 0.22 -0.88 -20.71
C PHE A 52 1.33 -0.10 -21.42
N ARG A 53 1.19 0.04 -22.72
CA ARG A 53 2.02 0.94 -23.54
C ARG A 53 1.13 1.99 -24.19
N ASP A 54 1.66 3.21 -24.23
CA ASP A 54 1.03 4.30 -24.98
C ASP A 54 1.43 4.26 -26.47
N ASP A 55 0.90 5.20 -27.27
CA ASP A 55 1.18 5.33 -28.70
C ASP A 55 2.66 5.66 -28.98
N ASP A 56 3.34 6.31 -28.06
CA ASP A 56 4.80 6.56 -28.11
C ASP A 56 5.61 5.31 -27.75
N ARG A 57 4.97 4.17 -27.48
CA ARG A 57 5.57 2.89 -27.01
C ARG A 57 6.22 2.98 -25.63
N LYS A 58 5.93 4.00 -24.86
CA LYS A 58 6.37 4.07 -23.46
C LYS A 58 5.53 3.10 -22.63
N SER A 59 6.19 2.44 -21.70
CA SER A 59 5.55 1.48 -20.79
C SER A 59 5.15 2.16 -19.49
N TRP A 60 3.93 1.90 -19.07
CA TRP A 60 3.30 2.47 -17.89
C TRP A 60 2.69 1.39 -17.01
N VAL A 61 2.52 1.69 -15.74
CA VAL A 61 1.75 0.89 -14.79
C VAL A 61 0.66 1.77 -14.21
N VAL A 62 -0.60 1.32 -14.29
CA VAL A 62 -1.72 1.94 -13.60
C VAL A 62 -2.10 1.10 -12.39
N LYS A 63 -2.28 1.75 -11.25
CA LYS A 63 -2.80 1.18 -10.01
C LYS A 63 -4.17 1.79 -9.75
N PHE A 64 -5.23 0.98 -9.79
CA PHE A 64 -6.55 1.31 -9.27
C PHE A 64 -6.60 0.87 -7.81
N TYR A 65 -6.83 1.81 -6.92
CA TYR A 65 -6.87 1.55 -5.49
C TYR A 65 -8.14 0.81 -5.11
N ARG A 66 -8.00 -0.10 -4.18
CA ARG A 66 -9.13 -0.84 -3.62
C ARG A 66 -10.12 0.12 -2.98
N PRO A 67 -11.41 0.09 -3.37
CA PRO A 67 -12.43 0.95 -2.77
C PRO A 67 -12.46 0.84 -1.24
N GLU A 68 -12.72 1.95 -0.57
CA GLU A 68 -12.90 2.04 0.89
C GLU A 68 -11.69 1.67 1.76
N ARG A 69 -10.54 1.28 1.15
CA ARG A 69 -9.33 1.01 1.93
C ARG A 69 -8.67 2.29 2.43
N TRP A 70 -8.47 3.24 1.55
CA TRP A 70 -7.83 4.52 1.84
C TRP A 70 -8.70 5.69 1.39
N SER A 71 -8.76 6.75 2.19
CA SER A 71 -9.34 8.02 1.76
C SER A 71 -8.41 8.75 0.78
N LEU A 72 -8.95 9.75 0.06
CA LEU A 72 -8.15 10.57 -0.83
C LEU A 72 -7.00 11.28 -0.09
N GLU A 73 -7.26 11.76 1.13
CA GLU A 73 -6.26 12.42 1.98
C GLU A 73 -5.12 11.45 2.33
N GLN A 74 -5.45 10.22 2.66
CA GLN A 74 -4.47 9.17 2.96
C GLN A 74 -3.63 8.79 1.74
N LEU A 75 -4.24 8.71 0.55
CA LEU A 75 -3.52 8.47 -0.70
C LEU A 75 -2.61 9.66 -1.05
N ASN A 76 -3.08 10.88 -0.90
CA ASN A 76 -2.27 12.07 -1.14
C ASN A 76 -1.06 12.16 -0.18
N GLU A 77 -1.22 11.77 1.08
CA GLU A 77 -0.11 11.70 2.04
C GLU A 77 0.96 10.68 1.64
N GLU A 78 0.56 9.52 1.10
CA GLU A 78 1.49 8.53 0.54
C GLU A 78 2.30 9.15 -0.59
N HIS A 79 1.62 9.67 -1.61
CA HIS A 79 2.27 10.22 -2.78
C HIS A 79 3.17 11.41 -2.44
N GLN A 80 2.75 12.24 -1.48
CA GLN A 80 3.61 13.32 -1.00
C GLN A 80 4.87 12.79 -0.31
N PHE A 81 4.77 11.72 0.48
CA PHE A 81 5.94 11.10 1.11
C PHE A 81 6.89 10.52 0.06
N VAL A 82 6.35 9.84 -0.96
CA VAL A 82 7.16 9.33 -2.09
C VAL A 82 7.85 10.47 -2.84
N ARG A 83 7.17 11.59 -3.09
CA ARG A 83 7.76 12.78 -3.73
C ARG A 83 8.90 13.35 -2.89
N GLU A 84 8.72 13.51 -1.58
CA GLU A 84 9.77 13.98 -0.66
C GLU A 84 11.01 13.07 -0.69
N LEU A 85 10.82 11.76 -0.88
CA LEU A 85 11.92 10.80 -1.02
C LEU A 85 12.60 10.95 -2.39
N ALA A 86 11.84 11.12 -3.46
CA ALA A 86 12.38 11.36 -4.80
C ALA A 86 13.19 12.66 -4.87
N ASP A 87 12.75 13.73 -4.21
CA ASP A 87 13.42 15.03 -4.15
C ASP A 87 14.83 14.95 -3.55
N ILE A 88 15.10 13.97 -2.70
CA ILE A 88 16.43 13.69 -2.15
C ILE A 88 17.12 12.48 -2.79
N GLU A 89 16.68 12.11 -4.00
CA GLU A 89 17.27 11.06 -4.83
C GLU A 89 17.18 9.64 -4.23
N VAL A 90 16.25 9.37 -3.30
CA VAL A 90 15.91 8.01 -2.93
C VAL A 90 15.21 7.34 -4.12
N PRO A 91 15.70 6.17 -4.58
CA PRO A 91 15.11 5.50 -5.73
C PRO A 91 13.74 4.92 -5.38
N VAL A 92 12.69 5.63 -5.71
CA VAL A 92 11.28 5.27 -5.48
C VAL A 92 10.50 5.28 -6.80
N ALA A 93 9.44 4.50 -6.87
CA ALA A 93 8.48 4.58 -7.98
C ALA A 93 7.49 5.71 -7.70
N GLU A 94 7.69 6.85 -8.37
CA GLU A 94 6.82 8.02 -8.25
C GLU A 94 5.75 7.99 -9.34
N ALA A 95 4.49 8.31 -8.97
CA ALA A 95 3.40 8.48 -9.92
C ALA A 95 3.58 9.77 -10.72
N VAL A 96 3.15 9.74 -11.98
CA VAL A 96 3.12 10.95 -12.80
C VAL A 96 1.99 11.86 -12.38
N GLU A 97 2.22 13.15 -12.49
CA GLU A 97 1.21 14.16 -12.22
C GLU A 97 0.36 14.43 -13.46
N ARG A 98 -0.95 14.53 -13.28
CA ARG A 98 -1.92 14.99 -14.26
C ARG A 98 -2.86 15.98 -13.58
N ASP A 99 -3.10 17.10 -14.23
CA ASP A 99 -3.95 18.18 -13.69
C ASP A 99 -3.55 18.62 -12.27
N GLY A 100 -2.24 18.60 -11.97
CA GLY A 100 -1.70 18.94 -10.66
C GLY A 100 -1.88 17.88 -9.59
N GLN A 101 -2.25 16.64 -9.95
CA GLN A 101 -2.55 15.56 -9.02
C GLN A 101 -1.82 14.25 -9.42
N GLN A 102 -1.35 13.51 -8.43
CA GLN A 102 -0.81 12.15 -8.61
C GLN A 102 -1.86 11.07 -8.33
N VAL A 103 -2.87 11.39 -7.51
CA VAL A 103 -4.04 10.55 -7.27
C VAL A 103 -5.21 11.10 -8.07
N LEU A 104 -5.64 10.35 -9.06
CA LEU A 104 -6.70 10.69 -9.98
C LEU A 104 -7.99 9.97 -9.59
N SER A 105 -9.15 10.43 -10.05
CA SER A 105 -10.43 9.75 -9.79
C SER A 105 -11.26 9.61 -11.06
N TYR A 106 -11.79 8.41 -11.30
CA TYR A 106 -12.66 8.16 -12.44
C TYR A 106 -13.63 7.01 -12.16
N GLY A 107 -14.89 7.16 -12.51
CA GLY A 107 -15.91 6.12 -12.38
C GLY A 107 -16.08 5.57 -10.96
N GLY A 108 -15.78 6.36 -9.92
CA GLY A 108 -15.88 5.95 -8.51
C GLY A 108 -14.61 5.28 -7.98
N PHE A 109 -13.53 5.21 -8.76
CA PHE A 109 -12.24 4.66 -8.33
C PHE A 109 -11.17 5.74 -8.26
N TYR A 110 -10.25 5.59 -7.31
CA TYR A 110 -8.97 6.30 -7.32
C TYR A 110 -7.95 5.51 -8.13
N LEU A 111 -7.09 6.21 -8.84
CA LEU A 111 -6.00 5.60 -9.62
C LEU A 111 -4.76 6.48 -9.63
N SER A 112 -3.62 5.85 -9.83
CA SER A 112 -2.34 6.53 -10.10
C SER A 112 -1.60 5.82 -11.22
N VAL A 113 -0.85 6.57 -12.02
CA VAL A 113 -0.10 6.04 -13.15
C VAL A 113 1.39 6.27 -12.92
N PHE A 114 2.17 5.23 -13.14
CA PHE A 114 3.62 5.21 -12.90
C PHE A 114 4.37 4.88 -14.19
N PRO A 115 5.55 5.46 -14.43
CA PRO A 115 6.44 4.94 -15.45
C PRO A 115 6.80 3.48 -15.11
N SER A 116 6.63 2.57 -16.07
CA SER A 116 7.05 1.19 -15.87
C SER A 116 8.58 1.13 -15.79
N ARG A 117 9.09 0.59 -14.69
CA ARG A 117 10.53 0.41 -14.46
C ARG A 117 10.86 -1.08 -14.53
N GLY A 118 11.79 -1.44 -15.40
CA GLY A 118 12.38 -2.77 -15.38
C GLY A 118 13.35 -2.89 -14.20
N GLY A 119 13.66 -4.13 -13.83
CA GLY A 119 14.64 -4.41 -12.79
C GLY A 119 14.78 -5.91 -12.57
N ARG A 120 15.82 -6.30 -11.83
CA ARG A 120 16.00 -7.68 -11.37
C ARG A 120 15.51 -7.79 -9.93
N THR A 121 15.20 -8.98 -9.48
CA THR A 121 14.98 -9.24 -8.07
C THR A 121 16.25 -8.90 -7.29
N LEU A 122 16.09 -8.26 -6.14
CA LEU A 122 17.18 -7.98 -5.22
C LEU A 122 17.70 -9.30 -4.64
N GLU A 123 19.02 -9.44 -4.53
CA GLU A 123 19.70 -10.65 -4.06
C GLU A 123 20.08 -10.51 -2.58
N PRO A 124 19.37 -11.21 -1.65
CA PRO A 124 19.59 -11.01 -0.21
C PRO A 124 20.97 -11.45 0.30
N ASP A 125 21.64 -12.32 -0.43
CA ASP A 125 22.99 -12.81 -0.16
C ASP A 125 24.10 -11.95 -0.80
N ASN A 126 23.74 -10.88 -1.47
CA ASN A 126 24.66 -9.90 -2.03
C ASN A 126 24.88 -8.74 -1.04
N ASP A 127 26.01 -8.77 -0.32
CA ASP A 127 26.34 -7.77 0.71
C ASP A 127 26.30 -6.34 0.20
N ASN A 128 26.72 -6.09 -1.04
CA ASN A 128 26.69 -4.74 -1.60
C ASN A 128 25.26 -4.25 -1.83
N GLN A 129 24.37 -5.13 -2.33
CA GLN A 129 22.96 -4.79 -2.49
C GLN A 129 22.31 -4.53 -1.14
N MET A 130 22.60 -5.35 -0.12
CA MET A 130 22.08 -5.15 1.24
C MET A 130 22.59 -3.87 1.88
N LEU A 131 23.87 -3.53 1.69
CA LEU A 131 24.43 -2.28 2.18
C LEU A 131 23.76 -1.06 1.54
N GLN A 132 23.54 -1.09 0.24
CA GLN A 132 22.87 0.00 -0.47
C GLN A 132 21.39 0.11 -0.04
N LEU A 133 20.68 -1.01 0.07
CA LEU A 133 19.32 -1.02 0.59
C LEU A 133 19.25 -0.38 1.97
N GLY A 134 20.15 -0.78 2.89
CA GLY A 134 20.21 -0.22 4.23
C GLY A 134 20.44 1.30 4.25
N ARG A 135 21.27 1.82 3.35
CA ARG A 135 21.50 3.27 3.20
C ARG A 135 20.23 4.00 2.77
N PHE A 136 19.53 3.51 1.74
CA PHE A 136 18.30 4.14 1.27
C PHE A 136 17.16 4.02 2.29
N LEU A 137 17.03 2.90 2.98
CA LEU A 137 16.07 2.77 4.10
C LEU A 137 16.40 3.75 5.24
N GLY A 138 17.68 3.98 5.52
CA GLY A 138 18.10 5.03 6.46
C GLY A 138 17.64 6.42 6.01
N MET A 139 17.73 6.75 4.72
CA MET A 139 17.22 8.01 4.16
C MET A 139 15.70 8.08 4.23
N VAL A 140 14.97 7.01 3.92
CA VAL A 140 13.51 6.92 4.10
C VAL A 140 13.11 7.24 5.53
N HIS A 141 13.82 6.65 6.51
CA HIS A 141 13.55 6.90 7.93
C HIS A 141 13.91 8.33 8.35
N GLN A 142 14.94 8.93 7.77
CA GLN A 142 15.32 10.32 8.04
C GLN A 142 14.24 11.29 7.56
N VAL A 143 13.77 11.14 6.31
CA VAL A 143 12.65 11.93 5.79
C VAL A 143 11.37 11.66 6.59
N GLY A 144 11.12 10.38 6.92
CA GLY A 144 9.98 9.98 7.72
C GLY A 144 9.93 10.64 9.10
N ALA A 145 11.11 10.90 9.72
CA ALA A 145 11.21 11.52 11.03
C ALA A 145 10.93 13.03 11.02
N ALA A 146 10.91 13.69 9.86
CA ALA A 146 10.68 15.13 9.77
C ALA A 146 9.27 15.56 10.24
N ARG A 147 8.28 14.73 9.96
CA ARG A 147 6.88 14.91 10.39
C ARG A 147 6.11 13.59 10.31
N PRO A 148 5.09 13.38 11.15
CA PRO A 148 4.19 12.22 11.00
C PRO A 148 3.20 12.42 9.84
N PHE A 149 2.55 11.34 9.40
CA PHE A 149 1.30 11.41 8.67
C PHE A 149 0.18 11.93 9.59
N VAL A 150 -0.77 12.67 9.03
CA VAL A 150 -1.94 13.18 9.75
C VAL A 150 -3.13 12.25 9.62
N HIS A 151 -3.35 11.72 8.40
CA HIS A 151 -4.52 10.90 8.07
C HIS A 151 -4.19 9.41 8.06
N ARG A 152 -2.96 9.01 7.76
CA ARG A 152 -2.56 7.60 7.74
C ARG A 152 -2.41 7.03 9.15
N PRO A 153 -2.76 5.75 9.35
CA PRO A 153 -2.77 5.13 10.67
C PRO A 153 -1.37 5.03 11.28
N THR A 154 -1.34 4.79 12.58
CA THR A 154 -0.10 4.55 13.34
C THR A 154 -0.03 3.08 13.71
N ILE A 155 1.16 2.47 13.51
CA ILE A 155 1.47 1.14 14.02
C ILE A 155 1.62 1.25 15.54
N ASN A 156 0.76 0.60 16.29
CA ASN A 156 0.85 0.48 17.72
C ASN A 156 0.09 -0.78 18.19
N HIS A 157 0.17 -1.10 19.48
CA HIS A 157 -0.50 -2.28 20.03
C HIS A 157 -2.02 -2.21 19.90
N GLN A 158 -2.63 -1.02 19.91
CA GLN A 158 -4.07 -0.86 19.71
C GLN A 158 -4.46 -1.31 18.30
N THR A 159 -3.86 -0.70 17.26
CA THR A 159 -4.26 -0.92 15.86
C THR A 159 -3.86 -2.31 15.35
N PHE A 160 -2.69 -2.83 15.78
CA PHE A 160 -2.19 -4.11 15.26
C PHE A 160 -2.61 -5.34 16.08
N LEU A 161 -2.85 -5.17 17.37
CA LEU A 161 -3.22 -6.28 18.24
C LEU A 161 -4.69 -6.23 18.65
N LEU A 162 -5.12 -5.17 19.33
CA LEU A 162 -6.47 -5.12 19.94
C LEU A 162 -7.58 -5.02 18.88
N ASP A 163 -7.43 -4.14 17.90
CA ASP A 163 -8.42 -3.97 16.83
C ASP A 163 -8.49 -5.23 15.95
N SER A 164 -7.35 -5.85 15.67
CA SER A 164 -7.27 -7.12 14.94
C SER A 164 -7.90 -8.27 15.73
N GLN A 165 -7.67 -8.35 17.05
CA GLN A 165 -8.30 -9.30 17.94
C GLN A 165 -9.81 -9.16 17.91
N GLN A 166 -10.31 -7.94 18.05
CA GLN A 166 -11.74 -7.66 18.02
C GLN A 166 -12.38 -8.10 16.70
N SER A 167 -11.73 -7.79 15.57
CA SER A 167 -12.20 -8.17 14.25
C SER A 167 -12.24 -9.68 14.07
N LEU A 168 -11.23 -10.41 14.54
CA LEU A 168 -11.20 -11.87 14.48
C LEU A 168 -12.26 -12.52 15.35
N LEU A 169 -12.50 -12.02 16.57
CA LEU A 169 -13.56 -12.54 17.43
C LEU A 169 -14.95 -12.29 16.83
N GLN A 170 -15.18 -11.13 16.23
CA GLN A 170 -16.44 -10.80 15.56
C GLN A 170 -16.68 -11.60 14.27
N SER A 171 -15.62 -12.03 13.60
CA SER A 171 -15.71 -12.79 12.35
C SER A 171 -16.21 -14.23 12.54
N GLY A 172 -16.14 -14.77 13.77
CA GLY A 172 -16.44 -16.17 14.06
C GLY A 172 -15.45 -17.17 13.48
N LEU A 173 -14.29 -16.71 13.01
CA LEU A 173 -13.22 -17.59 12.48
C LEU A 173 -12.49 -18.36 13.59
N ILE A 174 -12.53 -17.86 14.84
CA ILE A 174 -11.93 -18.56 15.97
C ILE A 174 -12.96 -19.53 16.52
N PRO A 175 -12.65 -20.85 16.63
CA PRO A 175 -13.55 -21.80 17.24
C PRO A 175 -13.89 -21.40 18.69
N PRO A 176 -15.15 -21.51 19.13
CA PRO A 176 -15.58 -21.11 20.49
C PRO A 176 -14.75 -21.76 21.61
N SER A 177 -14.26 -22.98 21.40
CA SER A 177 -13.40 -23.68 22.37
C SER A 177 -12.03 -23.03 22.56
N LEU A 178 -11.56 -22.22 21.61
CA LEU A 178 -10.25 -21.56 21.63
C LEU A 178 -10.32 -20.06 21.95
N GLU A 179 -11.51 -19.46 21.95
CA GLU A 179 -11.65 -18.01 22.14
C GLU A 179 -11.03 -17.52 23.44
N LYS A 180 -11.28 -18.24 24.56
CA LYS A 180 -10.74 -17.87 25.87
C LYS A 180 -9.21 -17.90 25.91
N ASP A 181 -8.61 -18.94 25.35
CA ASP A 181 -7.15 -19.09 25.33
C ASP A 181 -6.53 -18.06 24.38
N TYR A 182 -7.15 -17.81 23.24
CA TYR A 182 -6.75 -16.75 22.30
C TYR A 182 -6.79 -15.37 22.96
N GLN A 183 -7.87 -15.02 23.65
CA GLN A 183 -7.98 -13.74 24.36
C GLN A 183 -6.92 -13.59 25.45
N ALA A 184 -6.69 -14.64 26.24
CA ALA A 184 -5.67 -14.64 27.29
C ALA A 184 -4.25 -14.45 26.71
N MET A 185 -3.95 -15.13 25.62
CA MET A 185 -2.66 -14.98 24.93
C MET A 185 -2.47 -13.58 24.35
N MET A 186 -3.50 -13.02 23.71
CA MET A 186 -3.47 -11.67 23.17
C MET A 186 -3.29 -10.60 24.24
N GLN A 187 -3.93 -10.76 25.41
CA GLN A 187 -3.73 -9.86 26.54
C GLN A 187 -2.27 -9.90 27.02
N GLN A 188 -1.68 -11.09 27.20
CA GLN A 188 -0.29 -11.22 27.58
C GLN A 188 0.67 -10.58 26.54
N LEU A 189 0.34 -10.69 25.25
CA LEU A 189 1.12 -10.07 24.19
C LEU A 189 1.03 -8.55 24.28
N CYS A 190 -0.17 -7.98 24.47
CA CYS A 190 -0.39 -6.56 24.64
C CYS A 190 0.37 -5.98 25.84
N ASP A 191 0.35 -6.70 26.97
CA ASP A 191 1.07 -6.29 28.20
C ASP A 191 2.58 -6.22 27.97
N LYS A 192 3.13 -7.11 27.12
CA LYS A 192 4.56 -7.13 26.80
C LYS A 192 4.94 -6.09 25.75
N VAL A 193 4.12 -5.92 24.72
CA VAL A 193 4.44 -5.08 23.57
C VAL A 193 4.09 -3.61 23.80
N GLY A 194 2.98 -3.34 24.53
CA GLY A 194 2.53 -1.96 24.79
C GLY A 194 3.61 -1.03 25.31
N PRO A 195 4.40 -1.41 26.34
CA PRO A 195 5.49 -0.58 26.87
C PRO A 195 6.66 -0.32 25.91
N LEU A 196 6.77 -1.10 24.82
CA LEU A 196 7.83 -0.93 23.83
C LEU A 196 7.53 0.21 22.84
N TYR A 197 6.27 0.60 22.72
CA TYR A 197 5.87 1.73 21.90
C TYR A 197 6.26 3.05 22.53
N LYS A 198 7.00 3.86 21.78
CA LYS A 198 7.51 5.16 22.22
C LYS A 198 7.04 6.24 21.26
N PRO A 199 5.96 6.99 21.59
CA PRO A 199 5.37 8.00 20.71
C PRO A 199 6.39 9.04 20.21
N GLU A 200 7.41 9.36 21.00
CA GLU A 200 8.48 10.30 20.65
C GLU A 200 9.42 9.81 19.55
N LYS A 201 9.33 8.53 19.17
CA LYS A 201 10.14 7.91 18.11
C LYS A 201 9.35 7.60 16.85
N ILE A 202 8.07 7.94 16.82
CA ILE A 202 7.21 7.69 15.66
C ILE A 202 7.71 8.48 14.45
N ARG A 203 7.74 7.80 13.30
CA ARG A 203 8.11 8.35 12.00
C ARG A 203 7.28 7.71 10.90
N ARG A 204 7.25 8.32 9.72
CA ARG A 204 6.68 7.68 8.54
C ARG A 204 7.60 6.55 8.10
N VAL A 205 7.04 5.38 7.87
CA VAL A 205 7.75 4.20 7.40
C VAL A 205 7.07 3.63 6.16
N HIS A 206 7.78 2.84 5.37
CA HIS A 206 7.24 2.15 4.19
C HIS A 206 6.05 1.23 4.55
N GLY A 207 6.13 0.56 5.67
CA GLY A 207 5.07 -0.30 6.22
C GLY A 207 5.06 -1.73 5.69
N ASP A 208 5.51 -1.97 4.45
CA ASP A 208 5.58 -3.30 3.83
C ASP A 208 6.84 -3.48 2.97
N CYS A 209 8.01 -3.18 3.54
CA CYS A 209 9.29 -3.27 2.83
C CYS A 209 9.81 -4.70 2.81
N HIS A 210 9.30 -5.52 1.90
CA HIS A 210 9.77 -6.87 1.64
C HIS A 210 10.37 -7.00 0.23
N ILE A 211 11.03 -8.13 -0.05
CA ILE A 211 11.79 -8.33 -1.31
C ILE A 211 10.91 -8.19 -2.57
N GLY A 212 9.62 -8.49 -2.50
CA GLY A 212 8.67 -8.33 -3.61
C GLY A 212 8.38 -6.87 -3.97
N ASN A 213 8.63 -5.94 -3.04
CA ASN A 213 8.49 -4.50 -3.25
C ASN A 213 9.84 -3.80 -3.52
N LEU A 214 10.86 -4.58 -3.88
CA LEU A 214 12.21 -4.12 -4.18
C LEU A 214 12.67 -4.64 -5.53
N LEU A 215 13.18 -3.75 -6.37
CA LEU A 215 13.86 -4.12 -7.61
C LEU A 215 15.29 -3.61 -7.57
N TRP A 216 16.22 -4.35 -8.21
CA TRP A 216 17.54 -3.86 -8.51
C TRP A 216 17.53 -3.23 -9.90
N HIS A 217 17.64 -1.91 -9.95
CA HIS A 217 17.53 -1.11 -11.17
C HIS A 217 18.66 -0.07 -11.21
N ASP A 218 19.37 0.02 -12.33
CA ASP A 218 20.49 0.96 -12.53
C ASP A 218 21.49 0.94 -11.34
N ASP A 219 21.92 -0.26 -10.94
CA ASP A 219 22.88 -0.53 -9.86
C ASP A 219 22.50 0.00 -8.47
N ARG A 220 21.21 0.19 -8.23
CA ARG A 220 20.65 0.59 -6.93
C ARG A 220 19.29 -0.05 -6.68
N PRO A 221 18.86 -0.21 -5.39
CA PRO A 221 17.53 -0.69 -5.09
C PRO A 221 16.48 0.36 -5.46
N LEU A 222 15.43 -0.03 -6.17
CA LEU A 222 14.24 0.76 -6.41
C LEU A 222 13.14 0.28 -5.45
N LEU A 223 12.63 1.18 -4.60
CA LEU A 223 11.56 0.89 -3.67
C LEU A 223 10.20 1.13 -4.35
N LEU A 224 9.35 0.13 -4.27
CA LEU A 224 8.01 0.11 -4.84
C LEU A 224 6.95 0.07 -3.74
N ASP A 225 5.73 0.39 -4.09
CA ASP A 225 4.51 0.12 -3.33
C ASP A 225 4.52 0.64 -1.88
N PHE A 226 4.41 1.95 -1.74
CA PHE A 226 4.25 2.64 -0.47
C PHE A 226 2.82 2.61 0.09
N ASP A 227 1.96 1.75 -0.45
CA ASP A 227 0.53 1.69 -0.13
C ASP A 227 0.26 1.44 1.36
N ASP A 228 1.13 0.67 2.01
CA ASP A 228 1.07 0.40 3.44
C ASP A 228 1.87 1.36 4.31
N SER A 229 2.36 2.47 3.73
CA SER A 229 3.10 3.46 4.53
C SER A 229 2.22 4.03 5.65
N ARG A 230 2.80 4.17 6.82
CA ARG A 230 2.11 4.61 8.04
C ARG A 230 3.10 5.18 9.06
N ASN A 231 2.56 5.70 10.15
CA ASN A 231 3.39 6.09 11.27
C ASN A 231 3.84 4.84 12.05
N GLY A 232 5.15 4.68 12.33
CA GLY A 232 5.70 3.52 13.04
C GLY A 232 7.00 3.82 13.76
#